data_daaf20d267a7c1396ad25619d4a582f1
#
_entry.id   daaf20d267a7c1396ad25619d4a582f1
#
_cell.length_a   1.000
_cell.length_b   1.000
_cell.length_c   1.000
_cell.angle_alpha   90.00
_cell.angle_beta   90.00
_cell.angle_gamma   90.00
#
_symmetry.space_group_name_H-M   'P 1'
#
loop_
_entity.id
_entity.type
_entity.pdbx_description
1 polymer ?
#
loop_
_entity_poly.entity_id
_entity_poly.type
_entity_poly.pdbx_seq_one_letter_code
_entity_poly.pdbx_strand_id
1 'polypeptide(L)'
;MIFYFSATGNSRYAAERLAEILDDEAMPIQEALKNSDIMEVSGTMGIVIPVYFLGVPTIVSEFITKLKMNDGVKVFSVFTYGGAQGSASKMLKKEFLKTGIIVTHSFEIRMPENYVPKYKVVGKEKQDAMLKAADEKIDRIP
;
A
#
# COMPACT_ATOMS: atom_id res chain seq x y z
N MET A 1 -5.30 11.16 -2.84
CA MET A 1 -5.09 10.06 -3.80
C MET A 1 -4.36 8.90 -3.13
N ILE A 2 -4.89 7.71 -3.26
CA ILE A 2 -4.29 6.49 -2.75
C ILE A 2 -3.76 5.67 -3.92
N PHE A 3 -2.45 5.49 -3.99
CA PHE A 3 -1.82 4.62 -4.99
C PHE A 3 -1.57 3.23 -4.39
N TYR A 4 -1.73 2.20 -5.19
CA TYR A 4 -1.50 0.85 -4.70
C TYR A 4 -0.86 -0.05 -5.76
N PHE A 5 -0.13 -1.04 -5.27
CA PHE A 5 0.34 -2.19 -6.03
C PHE A 5 -0.22 -3.45 -5.39
N SER A 6 -0.90 -4.28 -6.17
CA SER A 6 -1.52 -5.49 -5.65
C SER A 6 -1.41 -6.62 -6.67
N ALA A 7 -0.79 -7.72 -6.28
CA ALA A 7 -0.74 -8.92 -7.09
C ALA A 7 -1.92 -9.87 -6.78
N THR A 8 -2.37 -9.91 -5.53
CA THR A 8 -3.35 -10.88 -5.04
C THR A 8 -4.70 -10.28 -4.63
N GLY A 9 -4.82 -8.95 -4.62
CA GLY A 9 -6.04 -8.25 -4.27
C GLY A 9 -6.07 -7.65 -2.87
N ASN A 10 -5.22 -8.05 -1.95
CA ASN A 10 -5.23 -7.55 -0.57
C ASN A 10 -4.90 -6.06 -0.47
N SER A 11 -3.85 -5.63 -1.14
CA SER A 11 -3.47 -4.21 -1.15
C SER A 11 -4.52 -3.35 -1.86
N ARG A 12 -5.11 -3.86 -2.93
CA ARG A 12 -6.22 -3.21 -3.62
C ARG A 12 -7.41 -3.01 -2.68
N TYR A 13 -7.82 -4.06 -1.99
CA TYR A 13 -8.91 -3.98 -1.02
C TYR A 13 -8.66 -2.90 0.04
N ALA A 14 -7.46 -2.90 0.64
CA ALA A 14 -7.10 -1.92 1.64
C ALA A 14 -7.07 -0.49 1.07
N ALA A 15 -6.56 -0.31 -0.14
CA ALA A 15 -6.51 0.99 -0.80
C ALA A 15 -7.91 1.53 -1.14
N GLU A 16 -8.77 0.70 -1.69
CA GLU A 16 -10.14 1.09 -2.02
C GLU A 16 -10.94 1.47 -0.77
N ARG A 17 -10.79 0.70 0.32
CA ARG A 17 -11.44 1.03 1.60
C ARG A 17 -10.92 2.35 2.20
N LEU A 18 -9.62 2.57 2.15
CA LEU A 18 -9.03 3.85 2.59
C LEU A 18 -9.54 5.03 1.76
N ALA A 19 -9.63 4.85 0.46
CA ALA A 19 -10.14 5.89 -0.44
C ALA A 19 -11.59 6.26 -0.11
N GLU A 20 -12.44 5.27 0.16
CA GLU A 20 -13.81 5.52 0.62
C GLU A 20 -13.85 6.34 1.92
N ILE A 21 -13.05 5.96 2.91
CA ILE A 21 -13.02 6.64 4.22
C ILE A 21 -12.52 8.09 4.09
N LEU A 22 -11.57 8.32 3.20
CA LEU A 22 -10.96 9.64 2.99
C LEU A 22 -11.69 10.49 1.95
N ASP A 23 -12.76 9.98 1.36
CA ASP A 23 -13.47 10.61 0.24
C ASP A 23 -12.49 10.97 -0.89
N ASP A 24 -11.68 10.00 -1.29
CA ASP A 24 -10.61 10.13 -2.27
C ASP A 24 -10.66 8.96 -3.27
N GLU A 25 -9.72 8.90 -4.18
CA GLU A 25 -9.63 7.85 -5.19
C GLU A 25 -8.44 6.92 -4.94
N ALA A 26 -8.61 5.66 -5.34
CA ALA A 26 -7.54 4.66 -5.36
C ALA A 26 -7.14 4.36 -6.80
N MET A 27 -5.83 4.35 -7.07
CA MET A 27 -5.30 4.11 -8.42
C MET A 27 -4.18 3.07 -8.38
N PRO A 28 -4.24 2.05 -9.25
CA PRO A 28 -3.13 1.12 -9.41
C PRO A 28 -1.87 1.85 -9.91
N ILE A 29 -0.72 1.53 -9.33
CA ILE A 29 0.56 2.11 -9.75
C ILE A 29 0.84 1.82 -11.23
N GLN A 30 0.49 0.64 -11.71
CA GLN A 30 0.66 0.25 -13.11
C GLN A 30 -0.11 1.18 -14.05
N GLU A 31 -1.33 1.55 -13.67
CA GLU A 31 -2.15 2.46 -14.45
C GLU A 31 -1.58 3.89 -14.43
N ALA A 32 -1.16 4.35 -13.27
CA ALA A 32 -0.51 5.66 -13.13
C ALA A 32 0.73 5.78 -14.02
N LEU A 33 1.56 4.74 -14.07
CA LEU A 33 2.76 4.70 -14.90
C LEU A 33 2.47 4.70 -16.39
N LYS A 34 1.34 4.14 -16.83
CA LYS A 34 0.95 4.16 -18.25
C LYS A 34 0.46 5.53 -18.71
N ASN A 35 -0.16 6.28 -17.82
CA ASN A 35 -0.88 7.50 -18.17
C ASN A 35 -0.02 8.77 -18.09
N SER A 36 1.11 8.73 -17.41
CA SER A 36 1.90 9.94 -17.18
C SER A 36 3.38 9.64 -16.91
N ASP A 37 4.27 10.46 -17.47
CA ASP A 37 5.70 10.41 -17.17
C ASP A 37 6.05 11.12 -15.85
N ILE A 38 5.24 12.10 -15.46
CA ILE A 38 5.37 12.84 -14.21
C ILE A 38 3.99 12.96 -13.58
N MET A 39 3.88 12.57 -12.32
CA MET A 39 2.63 12.66 -11.55
C MET A 39 2.75 13.75 -10.49
N GLU A 40 1.94 14.78 -10.63
CA GLU A 40 1.83 15.82 -9.60
C GLU A 40 0.89 15.39 -8.49
N VAL A 41 1.33 15.53 -7.27
CA VAL A 41 0.57 15.18 -6.07
C VAL A 41 0.40 16.39 -5.17
N SER A 42 -0.81 16.61 -4.70
CA SER A 42 -1.16 17.65 -3.74
C SER A 42 -1.92 17.07 -2.54
N GLY A 43 -1.88 17.74 -1.41
CA GLY A 43 -2.59 17.33 -0.21
C GLY A 43 -1.98 16.12 0.48
N THR A 44 -2.73 15.04 0.60
CA THR A 44 -2.28 13.81 1.23
C THR A 44 -2.21 12.68 0.21
N MET A 45 -1.10 11.95 0.21
CA MET A 45 -0.90 10.77 -0.63
C MET A 45 -0.71 9.54 0.24
N GLY A 46 -1.46 8.50 -0.06
CA GLY A 46 -1.25 7.17 0.50
C GLY A 46 -0.62 6.24 -0.53
N ILE A 47 0.25 5.36 -0.07
CA ILE A 47 0.77 4.27 -0.88
C ILE A 47 0.53 2.94 -0.16
N VAL A 48 -0.17 2.03 -0.82
CA VAL A 48 -0.54 0.72 -0.27
C VAL A 48 0.12 -0.37 -1.09
N ILE A 49 1.00 -1.12 -0.46
CA ILE A 49 1.75 -2.20 -1.12
C ILE A 49 1.83 -3.44 -0.22
N PRO A 50 1.96 -4.62 -0.83
CA PRO A 50 2.23 -5.82 -0.04
C PRO A 50 3.68 -5.87 0.42
N VAL A 51 3.91 -6.57 1.52
CA VAL A 51 5.26 -6.91 1.96
C VAL A 51 5.80 -8.02 1.06
N TYR A 52 6.91 -7.75 0.38
CA TYR A 52 7.64 -8.75 -0.37
C TYR A 52 8.88 -9.20 0.38
N PHE A 53 9.23 -10.48 0.20
CA PHE A 53 10.38 -11.10 0.84
C PHE A 53 11.70 -10.39 0.54
N LEU A 54 11.83 -9.82 -0.65
CA LEU A 54 13.04 -9.14 -1.12
C LEU A 54 12.97 -7.61 -1.05
N GLY A 55 11.94 -7.05 -0.42
CA GLY A 55 11.80 -5.62 -0.22
C GLY A 55 10.74 -4.96 -1.11
N VAL A 56 11.02 -3.76 -1.59
CA VAL A 56 10.09 -2.97 -2.39
C VAL A 56 10.10 -3.46 -3.84
N PRO A 57 8.94 -3.74 -4.46
CA PRO A 57 8.89 -4.12 -5.87
C PRO A 57 9.50 -3.04 -6.77
N THR A 58 10.19 -3.47 -7.83
CA THR A 58 10.84 -2.55 -8.77
C THR A 58 9.87 -1.53 -9.37
N ILE A 59 8.64 -1.94 -9.66
CA ILE A 59 7.61 -1.04 -10.20
C ILE A 59 7.26 0.09 -9.23
N VAL A 60 7.31 -0.16 -7.92
CA VAL A 60 7.08 0.86 -6.89
C VAL A 60 8.23 1.86 -6.87
N SER A 61 9.46 1.40 -6.95
CA SER A 61 10.64 2.26 -7.02
C SER A 61 10.59 3.15 -8.27
N GLU A 62 10.22 2.61 -9.42
CA GLU A 62 10.03 3.37 -10.66
C GLU A 62 8.94 4.43 -10.50
N PHE A 63 7.81 4.07 -9.92
CA PHE A 63 6.72 5.00 -9.66
C PHE A 63 7.17 6.19 -8.80
N ILE A 64 7.91 5.93 -7.73
CA ILE A 64 8.40 6.97 -6.82
C ILE A 64 9.27 7.99 -7.55
N THR A 65 10.08 7.57 -8.51
CA THR A 65 10.93 8.49 -9.30
C THR A 65 10.14 9.46 -10.18
N LYS A 66 8.90 9.13 -10.49
CA LYS A 66 8.03 9.94 -11.37
C LYS A 66 7.08 10.87 -10.59
N LEU A 67 7.13 10.82 -9.27
CA LEU A 67 6.32 11.69 -8.41
C LEU A 67 6.90 13.10 -8.35
N LYS A 68 6.04 14.09 -8.53
CA LYS A 68 6.32 15.49 -8.25
C LYS A 68 5.40 15.96 -7.13
N MET A 69 5.98 16.25 -6.00
CA MET A 69 5.23 16.69 -4.81
C MET A 69 5.08 18.20 -4.81
N ASN A 70 3.86 18.67 -4.64
CA ASN A 70 3.59 20.06 -4.34
C ASN A 70 3.94 20.35 -2.86
N ASP A 71 4.08 21.62 -2.52
CA ASP A 71 4.42 22.02 -1.15
C ASP A 71 3.37 21.53 -0.15
N GLY A 72 3.83 21.03 0.98
CA GLY A 72 2.99 20.58 2.08
C GLY A 72 2.34 19.22 1.91
N VAL A 73 2.69 18.46 0.86
CA VAL A 73 2.16 17.09 0.69
C VAL A 73 2.61 16.20 1.84
N LYS A 74 1.66 15.50 2.41
CA LYS A 74 1.91 14.46 3.43
C LYS A 74 1.81 13.09 2.79
N VAL A 75 2.80 12.24 3.04
CA VAL A 75 2.85 10.88 2.51
C VAL A 75 2.76 9.88 3.65
N PHE A 76 1.85 8.94 3.54
CA PHE A 76 1.81 7.78 4.44
C PHE A 76 1.85 6.47 3.63
N SER A 77 2.32 5.42 4.28
CA SER A 77 2.38 4.09 3.67
C SER A 77 1.59 3.06 4.46
N VAL A 78 1.02 2.12 3.74
CA VAL A 78 0.30 0.98 4.31
C VAL A 78 0.85 -0.31 3.69
N PHE A 79 1.27 -1.23 4.53
CA PHE A 79 1.77 -2.54 4.12
C PHE A 79 0.76 -3.63 4.46
N THR A 80 0.38 -4.41 3.47
CA THR A 80 -0.40 -5.62 3.70
C THR A 80 0.53 -6.82 3.76
N TYR A 81 0.31 -7.74 4.70
CA TYR A 81 1.13 -8.93 4.86
C TYR A 81 0.31 -10.12 5.36
N GLY A 82 0.72 -11.33 4.98
CA GLY A 82 0.12 -12.57 5.47
C GLY A 82 0.86 -13.16 6.67
N GLY A 83 2.14 -13.35 6.54
CA GLY A 83 2.99 -13.99 7.56
C GLY A 83 3.92 -13.05 8.30
N ALA A 84 4.98 -12.57 7.65
CA ALA A 84 6.02 -11.76 8.27
C ALA A 84 6.05 -10.34 7.69
N GLN A 85 6.37 -9.37 8.54
CA GLN A 85 6.44 -7.96 8.15
C GLN A 85 7.78 -7.58 7.50
N GLY A 86 8.89 -8.09 7.96
CA GLY A 86 10.21 -7.76 7.46
C GLY A 86 10.59 -6.28 7.58
N SER A 87 11.49 -5.82 6.70
CA SER A 87 12.02 -4.45 6.68
C SER A 87 11.43 -3.58 5.56
N ALA A 88 10.26 -3.93 5.03
CA ALA A 88 9.65 -3.25 3.90
C ALA A 88 9.41 -1.75 4.15
N SER A 89 8.98 -1.39 5.36
CA SER A 89 8.75 0.01 5.74
C SER A 89 10.04 0.86 5.64
N LYS A 90 11.14 0.35 6.17
CA LYS A 90 12.44 1.04 6.08
C LYS A 90 12.91 1.19 4.64
N MET A 91 12.75 0.15 3.83
CA MET A 91 13.15 0.16 2.43
C MET A 91 12.34 1.15 1.61
N LEU A 92 11.03 1.20 1.84
CA LEU A 92 10.15 2.17 1.16
C LEU A 92 10.51 3.61 1.53
N LYS A 93 10.70 3.89 2.82
CA LYS A 93 11.13 5.22 3.30
C LYS A 93 12.44 5.65 2.65
N LYS A 94 13.38 4.72 2.49
CA LYS A 94 14.66 4.97 1.84
C LYS A 94 14.49 5.30 0.35
N GLU A 95 13.63 4.57 -0.36
CA GLU A 95 13.32 4.87 -1.77
C GLU A 95 12.71 6.27 -1.93
N PHE A 96 11.75 6.63 -1.11
CA PHE A 96 11.17 7.99 -1.11
C PHE A 96 12.23 9.06 -0.79
N LEU A 97 13.09 8.78 0.17
CA LEU A 97 14.10 9.74 0.60
C LEU A 97 15.12 10.08 -0.50
N LYS A 98 15.40 9.14 -1.43
CA LYS A 98 16.22 9.39 -2.61
C LYS A 98 15.66 10.50 -3.50
N THR A 99 14.36 10.73 -3.47
CA THR A 99 13.67 11.79 -4.23
C THR A 99 13.34 13.01 -3.37
N GLY A 100 13.82 13.06 -2.13
CA GLY A 100 13.56 14.16 -1.22
C GLY A 100 12.21 14.12 -0.52
N ILE A 101 11.48 13.01 -0.64
CA ILE A 101 10.14 12.84 -0.07
C ILE A 101 10.22 12.10 1.27
N ILE A 102 9.53 12.60 2.28
CA ILE A 102 9.48 12.00 3.61
C ILE A 102 8.13 11.32 3.81
N VAL A 103 8.17 10.02 4.10
CA VAL A 103 6.99 9.26 4.54
C VAL A 103 6.80 9.51 6.03
N THR A 104 5.70 10.16 6.38
CA THR A 104 5.46 10.60 7.77
C THR A 104 4.95 9.49 8.68
N HIS A 105 4.13 8.60 8.13
CA HIS A 105 3.53 7.50 8.88
C HIS A 105 3.55 6.22 8.06
N SER A 106 3.74 5.09 8.73
CA SER A 106 3.67 3.76 8.12
C SER A 106 2.78 2.86 8.98
N PHE A 107 1.86 2.17 8.32
CA PHE A 107 0.92 1.24 8.93
C PHE A 107 1.10 -0.14 8.34
N GLU A 108 0.86 -1.15 9.14
CA GLU A 108 0.96 -2.55 8.72
C GLU A 108 -0.35 -3.25 9.02
N ILE A 109 -0.89 -3.93 8.01
CA ILE A 109 -2.19 -4.59 8.08
C ILE A 109 -2.03 -6.05 7.71
N ARG A 110 -2.33 -6.92 8.67
CA ARG A 110 -2.35 -8.35 8.41
C ARG A 110 -3.60 -8.72 7.64
N MET A 111 -3.40 -9.43 6.53
CA MET A 111 -4.46 -9.90 5.64
C MET A 111 -4.42 -11.42 5.52
N PRO A 112 -5.55 -12.07 5.17
CA PRO A 112 -5.51 -13.50 4.85
C PRO A 112 -4.55 -13.76 3.70
N GLU A 113 -3.79 -14.84 3.78
CA GLU A 113 -2.97 -15.26 2.66
C GLU A 113 -3.87 -15.74 1.52
N ASN A 114 -3.70 -15.13 0.34
CA ASN A 114 -4.39 -15.54 -0.86
C ASN A 114 -3.68 -16.69 -1.59
N TYR A 115 -2.59 -17.16 -1.04
CA TYR A 115 -1.84 -18.23 -1.65
C TYR A 115 -2.52 -19.57 -1.38
N VAL A 116 -3.25 -20.02 -2.39
CA VAL A 116 -3.90 -21.32 -2.37
C VAL A 116 -3.33 -22.12 -3.50
N PRO A 117 -2.57 -23.12 -3.37
CA PRO A 117 -3.05 -24.42 -3.83
C PRO A 117 -2.53 -25.63 -3.09
N LYS A 118 -1.63 -25.51 -2.19
CA LYS A 118 -1.00 -26.68 -1.53
C LYS A 118 -1.12 -26.68 -0.02
N TYR A 119 -1.66 -25.63 0.55
CA TYR A 119 -1.77 -25.49 1.99
C TYR A 119 -3.23 -25.42 2.39
N LYS A 120 -3.53 -25.99 3.54
CA LYS A 120 -4.88 -25.90 4.10
C LYS A 120 -5.30 -24.44 4.10
N VAL A 121 -6.32 -24.13 3.31
CA VAL A 121 -7.01 -22.87 3.39
C VAL A 121 -7.37 -22.67 4.85
N VAL A 122 -6.92 -21.57 5.42
CA VAL A 122 -7.41 -21.13 6.72
C VAL A 122 -8.92 -21.14 6.63
N GLY A 123 -9.60 -21.82 7.55
CA GLY A 123 -11.05 -21.95 7.52
C GLY A 123 -11.72 -20.59 7.30
N LYS A 124 -12.86 -20.58 6.60
CA LYS A 124 -13.59 -19.35 6.26
C LYS A 124 -13.80 -18.44 7.46
N GLU A 125 -14.12 -19.00 8.63
CA GLU A 125 -14.30 -18.24 9.86
C GLU A 125 -13.05 -17.47 10.27
N LYS A 126 -11.88 -18.07 10.11
CA LYS A 126 -10.60 -17.43 10.44
C LYS A 126 -10.25 -16.34 9.43
N GLN A 127 -10.56 -16.56 8.14
CA GLN A 127 -10.41 -15.53 7.11
C GLN A 127 -11.31 -14.33 7.37
N ASP A 128 -12.57 -14.58 7.71
CA ASP A 128 -13.54 -13.52 8.02
C ASP A 128 -13.11 -12.73 9.27
N ALA A 129 -12.59 -13.41 10.29
CA ALA A 129 -12.04 -12.75 11.47
C ALA A 129 -10.82 -11.87 11.15
N MET A 130 -9.93 -12.35 10.29
CA MET A 130 -8.75 -11.58 9.84
C MET A 130 -9.17 -10.36 9.03
N LEU A 131 -10.13 -10.48 8.11
CA LEU A 131 -10.65 -9.36 7.33
C LEU A 131 -11.32 -8.33 8.23
N LYS A 132 -12.11 -8.75 9.20
CA LYS A 132 -12.72 -7.85 10.17
C LYS A 132 -11.68 -7.07 10.98
N ALA A 133 -10.64 -7.75 11.45
CA ALA A 133 -9.54 -7.10 12.17
C ALA A 133 -8.77 -6.13 11.26
N ALA A 134 -8.58 -6.48 10.00
CA ALA A 134 -7.96 -5.60 9.01
C ALA A 134 -8.82 -4.35 8.78
N ASP A 135 -10.12 -4.50 8.62
CA ASP A 135 -11.06 -3.39 8.45
C ASP A 135 -11.01 -2.42 9.63
N GLU A 136 -11.06 -2.92 10.86
CA GLU A 136 -10.95 -2.11 12.06
C GLU A 136 -9.64 -1.32 12.11
N LYS A 137 -8.56 -1.92 11.64
CA LYS A 137 -7.25 -1.26 11.61
C LYS A 137 -7.16 -0.21 10.51
N ILE A 138 -7.71 -0.49 9.33
CA ILE A 138 -7.81 0.47 8.22
C ILE A 138 -8.64 1.68 8.63
N ASP A 139 -9.77 1.44 9.28
CA ASP A 139 -10.71 2.48 9.72
C ASP A 139 -10.07 3.46 10.73
N ARG A 140 -8.99 3.06 11.40
CA ARG A 140 -8.24 3.88 12.36
C ARG A 140 -7.08 4.68 11.75
N ILE A 141 -6.73 4.42 10.50
CA ILE A 141 -5.60 5.11 9.84
C ILE A 141 -5.85 6.61 9.66
N PRO A 142 -7.00 7.04 9.16
CA PRO A 142 -7.33 8.47 9.13
C PRO A 142 -7.54 9.01 10.51
#